data_5bb3624e45cf6740ba19192376a9c5e8
#
_entry.id   5bb3624e45cf6740ba19192376a9c5e8
#
_cell.length_a   1.000
_cell.length_b   1.000
_cell.length_c   1.000
_cell.angle_alpha   90.00
_cell.angle_beta   90.00
_cell.angle_gamma   90.00
#
_symmetry.space_group_name_H-M   'P 1'
#
loop_
_entity.id
_entity.type
_entity.pdbx_description
1 polymer ?
#
loop_
_entity_poly.entity_id
_entity_poly.type
_entity_poly.pdbx_seq_one_letter_code
_entity_poly.pdbx_strand_id
1 'polypeptide(L)'
;RIFAGEDISVPLAKVADTLRAIRALGDKYGIKVVNYGHIGDGNVHTAPVINPENPEEVEKVLQLVHDIHLLAIEMEGSTTGEHGVGAVRRQYAEMEHGQALYYMKEIKKAFDSKGLMNPGKLI
;
A
#
# COMPACT_ATOMS: atom_id res chain seq x y z
N ARG A 1 5.08 -12.09 -15.65
CA ARG A 1 5.32 -10.62 -15.66
C ARG A 1 5.28 -10.11 -14.22
N ILE A 2 5.97 -9.00 -13.96
CA ILE A 2 5.87 -8.31 -12.69
C ILE A 2 4.53 -7.56 -12.67
N PHE A 3 3.72 -7.78 -11.62
CA PHE A 3 2.56 -6.95 -11.34
C PHE A 3 3.05 -5.58 -10.83
N ALA A 4 2.25 -4.53 -10.99
CA ALA A 4 2.63 -3.20 -10.50
C ALA A 4 3.08 -3.28 -9.04
N GLY A 5 4.30 -2.79 -8.77
CA GLY A 5 4.88 -2.89 -7.43
C GLY A 5 4.09 -2.09 -6.41
N GLU A 6 3.85 -2.68 -5.25
CA GLU A 6 3.30 -1.96 -4.12
C GLU A 6 4.40 -1.15 -3.42
N ASP A 7 3.99 -0.10 -2.75
CA ASP A 7 4.85 0.91 -2.12
C ASP A 7 4.33 1.17 -0.71
N ILE A 8 4.97 0.56 0.28
CA ILE A 8 4.66 0.77 1.69
C ILE A 8 5.87 1.34 2.42
N SER A 9 5.65 1.94 3.57
CA SER A 9 6.73 2.26 4.50
C SER A 9 6.42 1.71 5.89
N VAL A 10 7.47 1.35 6.62
CA VAL A 10 7.36 0.86 8.01
C VAL A 10 8.49 1.43 8.84
N PRO A 11 8.34 1.51 10.18
CA PRO A 11 9.43 1.90 11.06
C PRO A 11 10.68 1.06 10.78
N LEU A 12 11.85 1.70 10.74
CA LEU A 12 13.11 1.06 10.35
C LEU A 12 13.40 -0.24 11.13
N ALA A 13 13.08 -0.26 12.42
CA ALA A 13 13.25 -1.43 13.27
C ALA A 13 12.34 -2.62 12.86
N LYS A 14 11.26 -2.38 12.14
CA LYS A 14 10.29 -3.39 11.70
C LYS A 14 10.52 -3.89 10.27
N VAL A 15 11.46 -3.31 9.51
CA VAL A 15 11.71 -3.67 8.11
C VAL A 15 11.97 -5.16 7.94
N ALA A 16 12.85 -5.75 8.76
CA ALA A 16 13.20 -7.16 8.62
C ALA A 16 12.01 -8.10 8.90
N ASP A 17 11.18 -7.77 9.88
CA ASP A 17 9.96 -8.54 10.19
C ASP A 17 8.92 -8.38 9.08
N THR A 18 8.76 -7.16 8.57
CA THR A 18 7.86 -6.88 7.43
C THR A 18 8.25 -7.67 6.20
N LEU A 19 9.53 -7.71 5.83
CA LEU A 19 10.00 -8.49 4.68
C LEU A 19 9.74 -10.00 4.85
N ARG A 20 9.92 -10.54 6.06
CA ARG A 20 9.59 -11.94 6.38
C ARG A 20 8.08 -12.20 6.26
N ALA A 21 7.26 -11.29 6.77
CA ALA A 21 5.80 -11.39 6.68
C ALA A 21 5.30 -11.30 5.24
N ILE A 22 5.82 -10.38 4.43
CA ILE A 22 5.50 -10.28 3.00
C ILE A 22 5.84 -11.57 2.26
N ARG A 23 7.00 -12.17 2.56
CA ARG A 23 7.37 -13.46 1.96
C ARG A 23 6.40 -14.56 2.36
N ALA A 24 6.01 -14.64 3.63
CA ALA A 24 5.03 -15.62 4.10
C ALA A 24 3.64 -15.41 3.44
N LEU A 25 3.22 -14.17 3.21
CA LEU A 25 2.01 -13.85 2.44
C LEU A 25 2.14 -14.34 0.99
N GLY A 26 3.28 -14.12 0.34
CA GLY A 26 3.55 -14.65 -1.00
C GLY A 26 3.42 -16.18 -1.03
N ASP A 27 4.00 -16.87 -0.06
CA ASP A 27 3.92 -18.34 0.06
C ASP A 27 2.46 -18.79 0.30
N LYS A 28 1.69 -18.09 1.15
CA LYS A 28 0.26 -18.34 1.42
C LYS A 28 -0.58 -18.32 0.13
N TYR A 29 -0.32 -17.36 -0.74
CA TYR A 29 -1.06 -17.22 -2.00
C TYR A 29 -0.43 -17.99 -3.17
N GLY A 30 0.74 -18.61 -2.97
CA GLY A 30 1.49 -19.27 -4.03
C GLY A 30 2.04 -18.29 -5.07
N ILE A 31 2.29 -17.05 -4.68
CA ILE A 31 2.79 -15.98 -5.56
C ILE A 31 4.21 -15.60 -5.13
N LYS A 32 5.13 -15.67 -6.07
CA LYS A 32 6.50 -15.19 -5.84
C LYS A 32 6.51 -13.66 -5.73
N VAL A 33 7.17 -13.14 -4.71
CA VAL A 33 7.35 -11.71 -4.49
C VAL A 33 8.82 -11.31 -4.59
N VAL A 34 9.07 -10.15 -5.18
CA VAL A 34 10.39 -9.51 -5.21
C VAL A 34 10.29 -8.22 -4.41
N ASN A 35 11.12 -8.08 -3.38
CA ASN A 35 11.15 -6.88 -2.55
C ASN A 35 12.41 -6.07 -2.86
N TYR A 36 12.28 -4.77 -2.96
CA TYR A 36 13.34 -3.79 -3.15
C TYR A 36 12.89 -2.45 -2.54
N GLY A 37 13.68 -1.41 -2.64
CA GLY A 37 13.25 -0.08 -2.18
C GLY A 37 14.32 0.67 -1.42
N HIS A 38 13.88 1.68 -0.68
CA HIS A 38 14.74 2.59 0.08
C HIS A 38 14.77 2.14 1.55
N ILE A 39 15.46 1.03 1.79
CA ILE A 39 15.43 0.31 3.09
C ILE A 39 15.89 1.20 4.26
N GLY A 40 16.83 2.11 4.01
CA GLY A 40 17.30 3.08 5.03
C GLY A 40 16.22 4.04 5.53
N ASP A 41 15.16 4.23 4.74
CA ASP A 41 14.01 5.10 5.07
C ASP A 41 12.77 4.27 5.49
N GLY A 42 12.90 2.95 5.54
CA GLY A 42 11.78 2.05 5.82
C GLY A 42 10.83 1.83 4.64
N ASN A 43 11.15 2.35 3.46
CA ASN A 43 10.34 2.18 2.26
C ASN A 43 10.60 0.82 1.61
N VAL A 44 9.54 0.07 1.37
CA VAL A 44 9.56 -1.28 0.80
C VAL A 44 8.62 -1.34 -0.40
N HIS A 45 9.20 -1.57 -1.57
CA HIS A 45 8.46 -1.93 -2.77
C HIS A 45 8.34 -3.45 -2.84
N THR A 46 7.13 -3.93 -3.11
CA THR A 46 6.86 -5.36 -3.32
C THR A 46 6.29 -5.56 -4.70
N ALA A 47 6.97 -6.34 -5.51
CA ALA A 47 6.57 -6.67 -6.87
C ALA A 47 6.18 -8.16 -6.97
N PRO A 48 4.88 -8.49 -6.93
CA PRO A 48 4.41 -9.84 -7.21
C PRO A 48 4.69 -10.26 -8.65
N VAL A 49 5.04 -11.52 -8.85
CA VAL A 49 5.33 -12.10 -10.17
C VAL A 49 4.20 -13.05 -10.54
N ILE A 50 3.40 -12.66 -11.53
CA ILE A 50 2.24 -13.42 -11.99
C ILE A 50 2.16 -13.54 -13.50
N ASN A 51 1.35 -14.47 -13.97
CA ASN A 51 0.85 -14.46 -15.35
C ASN A 51 -0.47 -13.66 -15.41
N PRO A 52 -0.52 -12.46 -16.02
CA PRO A 52 -1.72 -11.63 -16.05
C PRO A 52 -2.84 -12.22 -16.93
N GLU A 53 -2.55 -13.25 -17.72
CA GLU A 53 -3.54 -13.98 -18.51
C GLU A 53 -4.24 -15.09 -17.70
N ASN A 54 -3.75 -15.39 -16.49
CA ASN A 54 -4.35 -16.34 -15.57
C ASN A 54 -5.27 -15.62 -14.57
N PRO A 55 -6.61 -15.75 -14.69
CA PRO A 55 -7.55 -15.04 -13.80
C PRO A 55 -7.39 -15.43 -12.33
N GLU A 56 -7.02 -16.67 -12.05
CA GLU A 56 -6.80 -17.15 -10.67
C GLU A 56 -5.60 -16.48 -10.02
N GLU A 57 -4.49 -16.29 -10.75
CA GLU A 57 -3.33 -15.55 -10.25
C GLU A 57 -3.63 -14.07 -10.06
N VAL A 58 -4.45 -13.48 -10.94
CA VAL A 58 -4.89 -12.08 -10.82
C VAL A 58 -5.74 -11.89 -9.56
N GLU A 59 -6.67 -12.80 -9.27
CA GLU A 59 -7.47 -12.73 -8.04
C GLU A 59 -6.59 -12.86 -6.78
N LYS A 60 -5.69 -13.85 -6.77
CA LYS A 60 -4.76 -14.07 -5.65
C LYS A 60 -3.83 -12.88 -5.41
N VAL A 61 -3.33 -12.23 -6.48
CA VAL A 61 -2.46 -11.07 -6.33
C VAL A 61 -3.20 -9.86 -5.75
N LEU A 62 -4.47 -9.66 -6.09
CA LEU A 62 -5.27 -8.58 -5.49
C LEU A 62 -5.46 -8.79 -3.99
N GLN A 63 -5.68 -10.03 -3.56
CA GLN A 63 -5.77 -10.38 -2.13
C GLN A 63 -4.42 -10.23 -1.43
N LEU A 64 -3.33 -10.68 -2.05
CA LEU A 64 -1.96 -10.50 -1.53
C LEU A 64 -1.64 -9.01 -1.33
N VAL A 65 -1.93 -8.18 -2.31
CA VAL A 65 -1.72 -6.72 -2.24
C VAL A 65 -2.53 -6.10 -1.11
N HIS A 66 -3.78 -6.51 -0.95
CA HIS A 66 -4.61 -6.08 0.16
C HIS A 66 -4.00 -6.43 1.52
N ASP A 67 -3.57 -7.69 1.69
CA ASP A 67 -2.95 -8.15 2.94
C ASP A 67 -1.62 -7.42 3.22
N ILE A 68 -0.85 -7.05 2.18
CA ILE A 68 0.39 -6.25 2.34
C ILE A 68 0.08 -4.85 2.89
N HIS A 69 -0.98 -4.20 2.42
CA HIS A 69 -1.37 -2.89 2.97
C HIS A 69 -1.86 -2.99 4.41
N LEU A 70 -2.63 -4.03 4.75
CA LEU A 70 -3.03 -4.28 6.15
C LEU A 70 -1.82 -4.54 7.04
N LEU A 71 -0.85 -5.33 6.56
CA LEU A 71 0.42 -5.56 7.26
C LEU A 71 1.17 -4.26 7.52
N ALA A 72 1.22 -3.34 6.55
CA ALA A 72 1.88 -2.04 6.75
C ALA A 72 1.24 -1.25 7.90
N ILE A 73 -0.08 -1.22 7.98
CA ILE A 73 -0.82 -0.57 9.07
C ILE A 73 -0.55 -1.28 10.40
N GLU A 74 -0.59 -2.61 10.44
CA GLU A 74 -0.28 -3.41 11.64
C GLU A 74 1.15 -3.16 12.14
N MET A 75 2.08 -2.94 11.23
CA MET A 75 3.47 -2.60 11.55
C MET A 75 3.65 -1.12 11.95
N GLU A 76 2.54 -0.38 12.14
CA GLU A 76 2.56 1.07 12.44
C GLU A 76 3.28 1.90 11.36
N GLY A 77 3.16 1.44 10.14
CA GLY A 77 3.69 2.06 8.94
C GLY A 77 2.64 2.82 8.14
N SER A 78 2.91 3.02 6.85
CA SER A 78 2.01 3.67 5.91
C SER A 78 1.77 2.80 4.68
N THR A 79 0.56 2.88 4.14
CA THR A 79 0.15 2.20 2.90
C THR A 79 0.73 2.85 1.65
N THR A 80 1.52 3.91 1.80
CA THR A 80 2.31 4.52 0.73
C THR A 80 3.63 5.04 1.28
N GLY A 81 4.74 4.61 0.70
CA GLY A 81 6.06 5.11 1.04
C GLY A 81 6.34 6.45 0.37
N GLU A 82 6.27 6.51 -0.95
CA GLU A 82 6.59 7.70 -1.73
C GLU A 82 5.62 7.99 -2.89
N HIS A 83 4.82 6.99 -3.33
CA HIS A 83 3.96 7.15 -4.52
C HIS A 83 2.65 7.89 -4.25
N GLY A 84 2.28 8.11 -3.01
CA GLY A 84 1.02 8.72 -2.61
C GLY A 84 -0.16 7.76 -2.64
N VAL A 85 -1.24 8.15 -1.98
CA VAL A 85 -2.46 7.34 -1.82
C VAL A 85 -3.25 7.27 -3.13
N GLY A 86 -3.43 8.39 -3.80
CA GLY A 86 -4.20 8.48 -5.03
C GLY A 86 -5.63 7.94 -4.86
N ALA A 87 -6.13 7.24 -5.89
CA ALA A 87 -7.42 6.54 -5.84
C ALA A 87 -7.27 5.09 -5.35
N VAL A 88 -6.15 4.45 -5.65
CA VAL A 88 -5.95 3.00 -5.44
C VAL A 88 -5.89 2.64 -3.96
N ARG A 89 -5.20 3.46 -3.15
CA ARG A 89 -4.99 3.21 -1.71
C ARG A 89 -6.00 3.94 -0.82
N ARG A 90 -6.94 4.67 -1.42
CA ARG A 90 -7.97 5.44 -0.68
C ARG A 90 -8.76 4.60 0.32
N GLN A 91 -9.00 3.34 0.00
CA GLN A 91 -9.73 2.42 0.87
C GLN A 91 -9.04 2.17 2.23
N TYR A 92 -7.73 2.41 2.33
CA TYR A 92 -6.96 2.24 3.56
C TYR A 92 -6.85 3.52 4.39
N ALA A 93 -7.22 4.68 3.82
CA ALA A 93 -6.99 5.99 4.42
C ALA A 93 -7.63 6.15 5.81
N GLU A 94 -8.84 5.60 6.01
CA GLU A 94 -9.52 5.68 7.30
C GLU A 94 -8.85 4.78 8.35
N MET A 95 -8.40 3.58 7.96
CA MET A 95 -7.71 2.65 8.84
C MET A 95 -6.34 3.19 9.26
N GLU A 96 -5.63 3.86 8.35
CA GLU A 96 -4.30 4.41 8.60
C GLU A 96 -4.36 5.73 9.38
N HIS A 97 -5.25 6.63 9.01
CA HIS A 97 -5.26 8.00 9.51
C HIS A 97 -6.31 8.26 10.59
N GLY A 98 -7.36 7.42 10.68
CA GLY A 98 -8.43 7.59 11.66
C GLY A 98 -9.01 9.00 11.65
N GLN A 99 -9.05 9.66 12.82
CA GLN A 99 -9.59 11.02 12.96
C GLN A 99 -8.79 12.09 12.20
N ALA A 100 -7.50 11.85 11.91
CA ALA A 100 -6.70 12.81 11.14
C ALA A 100 -7.27 13.01 9.72
N LEU A 101 -7.94 11.99 9.15
CA LEU A 101 -8.58 12.09 7.85
C LEU A 101 -9.65 13.18 7.81
N TYR A 102 -10.37 13.43 8.92
CA TYR A 102 -11.32 14.53 9.01
C TYR A 102 -10.62 15.88 8.83
N TYR A 103 -9.52 16.11 9.52
CA TYR A 103 -8.77 17.37 9.41
C TYR A 103 -8.14 17.55 8.04
N MET A 104 -7.65 16.47 7.41
CA MET A 104 -7.17 16.49 6.03
C MET A 104 -8.26 16.97 5.07
N LYS A 105 -9.51 16.50 5.23
CA LYS A 105 -10.67 16.93 4.43
C LYS A 105 -11.00 18.41 4.64
N GLU A 106 -10.96 18.89 5.88
CA GLU A 106 -11.22 20.31 6.17
C GLU A 106 -10.13 21.22 5.57
N ILE A 107 -8.86 20.81 5.63
CA ILE A 107 -7.75 21.53 4.99
C ILE A 107 -7.97 21.57 3.46
N LYS A 108 -8.25 20.42 2.86
CA LYS A 108 -8.53 20.36 1.42
C LYS A 108 -9.69 21.28 1.04
N LYS A 109 -10.79 21.28 1.78
CA LYS A 109 -11.95 22.12 1.54
C LYS A 109 -11.62 23.62 1.62
N ALA A 110 -10.70 24.02 2.52
CA ALA A 110 -10.25 25.40 2.63
C ALA A 110 -9.52 25.87 1.37
N PHE A 111 -8.72 25.01 0.73
CA PHE A 111 -7.97 25.33 -0.49
C PHE A 111 -8.75 25.04 -1.78
N ASP A 112 -9.68 24.11 -1.75
CA ASP A 112 -10.46 23.63 -2.90
C ASP A 112 -11.95 23.57 -2.57
N SER A 113 -12.52 24.75 -2.29
CA SER A 113 -13.93 24.86 -1.89
C SER A 113 -14.92 24.36 -2.94
N LYS A 114 -14.50 24.28 -4.21
CA LYS A 114 -15.33 23.79 -5.33
C LYS A 114 -15.08 22.31 -5.67
N GLY A 115 -14.11 21.66 -5.01
CA GLY A 115 -13.77 20.24 -5.24
C GLY A 115 -13.25 19.94 -6.65
N LEU A 116 -12.53 20.88 -7.26
CA LEU A 116 -12.03 20.75 -8.64
C LEU A 116 -10.63 20.13 -8.71
N MET A 117 -9.88 20.18 -7.61
CA MET A 117 -8.50 19.71 -7.56
C MET A 117 -8.45 18.22 -7.20
N ASN A 118 -8.05 17.38 -8.17
CA ASN A 118 -7.90 15.94 -7.99
C ASN A 118 -9.10 15.25 -7.31
N PRO A 119 -10.31 15.40 -7.86
CA PRO A 119 -11.50 14.80 -7.25
C PRO A 119 -11.38 13.29 -7.15
N GLY A 120 -11.78 12.72 -6.01
CA GLY A 120 -11.74 11.28 -5.79
C GLY A 120 -10.35 10.68 -5.51
N LYS A 121 -9.31 11.51 -5.29
CA LYS A 121 -8.00 11.08 -4.81
C LYS A 121 -7.94 11.29 -3.31
N LEU A 122 -7.38 10.38 -2.54
CA LEU A 122 -7.31 10.34 -1.07
C LEU A 122 -8.60 10.81 -0.39
N ILE A 123 -8.95 12.06 -0.56
CA ILE A 123 -10.09 12.77 0.05
C ILE A 123 -10.86 13.58 -1.00
#